data_d53430608cc315aa85e9f280a04e0c87
#
_entry.id   d53430608cc315aa85e9f280a04e0c87
#
_cell.length_a   1.000
_cell.length_b   1.000
_cell.length_c   1.000
_cell.angle_alpha   90.00
_cell.angle_beta   90.00
_cell.angle_gamma   90.00
#
_symmetry.space_group_name_H-M   'P 1'
#
loop_
_entity.id
_entity.type
_entity.pdbx_description
1 polymer ?
#
loop_
_entity_poly.entity_id
_entity_poly.type
_entity_poly.pdbx_seq_one_letter_code
_entity_poly.pdbx_strand_id
1 'polypeptide(L)'
;FPTRRSSDLHNLGEVIDGTIMLIDNPEATGLDIMTCIKGPDFPTGGIIMGKSGIRAAYETGKGKIVVRSKTEIEGENGRHRIVVTEIPYQVNKAKLIESIADLVKDKRIVGISDLRDESDREGMRIVIELKKDANPNVVLNLLFKHTKMQDTFGIIMLALVNNQPQVLSLKEILNNYINFQKEVVTRRTIFELEKAQARAHILEGLRIALDNIDEVIS
;
A
#
# COMPACT_ATOMS: atom_id res chain seq x y z
N PHE A 1 17.66 -0.97 -9.04
CA PHE A 1 16.86 -1.43 -7.88
C PHE A 1 15.43 -0.97 -8.12
N PRO A 2 14.43 -1.85 -8.11
CA PRO A 2 13.06 -1.41 -8.22
C PRO A 2 12.74 -0.64 -6.94
N THR A 3 12.60 0.67 -7.06
CA THR A 3 11.93 1.46 -6.04
C THR A 3 10.52 0.88 -5.92
N ARG A 4 10.19 0.29 -4.76
CA ARG A 4 8.85 -0.19 -4.48
C ARG A 4 7.89 0.96 -4.78
N ARG A 5 7.05 0.76 -5.78
CA ARG A 5 6.11 1.76 -6.26
C ARG A 5 5.06 1.98 -5.18
N SER A 6 4.56 3.19 -5.06
CA SER A 6 3.49 3.52 -4.09
C SER A 6 2.22 2.68 -4.29
N SER A 7 2.01 2.10 -5.47
CA SER A 7 0.93 1.15 -5.77
C SER A 7 1.02 -0.16 -4.99
N ASP A 8 2.22 -0.57 -4.59
CA ASP A 8 2.45 -1.82 -3.86
C ASP A 8 2.13 -1.71 -2.36
N LEU A 9 1.71 -0.52 -1.91
CA LEU A 9 1.44 -0.19 -0.51
C LEU A 9 -0.06 -0.09 -0.21
N HIS A 10 -0.91 -0.77 -0.98
CA HIS A 10 -2.35 -0.80 -0.72
C HIS A 10 -2.82 -2.19 -0.34
N ASN A 11 -3.89 -2.25 0.46
CA ASN A 11 -4.56 -3.52 0.75
C ASN A 11 -5.19 -4.07 -0.53
N LEU A 12 -4.79 -5.29 -0.91
CA LEU A 12 -5.23 -5.92 -2.15
C LEU A 12 -6.75 -6.11 -2.19
N GLY A 13 -7.38 -6.47 -1.06
CA GLY A 13 -8.84 -6.61 -0.96
C GLY A 13 -9.55 -5.29 -1.29
N GLU A 14 -9.13 -4.19 -0.66
CA GLU A 14 -9.68 -2.86 -0.92
C GLU A 14 -9.52 -2.43 -2.39
N VAL A 15 -8.38 -2.76 -3.02
CA VAL A 15 -8.14 -2.45 -4.44
C VAL A 15 -9.02 -3.28 -5.36
N ILE A 16 -9.26 -4.55 -5.03
CA ILE A 16 -10.18 -5.41 -5.77
C ILE A 16 -11.60 -4.86 -5.68
N ASP A 17 -12.08 -4.52 -4.48
CA ASP A 17 -13.41 -3.95 -4.28
C ASP A 17 -13.60 -2.63 -5.04
N GLY A 18 -12.58 -1.75 -5.02
CA GLY A 18 -12.59 -0.52 -5.81
C GLY A 18 -12.59 -0.76 -7.33
N THR A 19 -11.93 -1.83 -7.79
CA THR A 19 -11.92 -2.23 -9.20
C THR A 19 -13.30 -2.77 -9.62
N ILE A 20 -13.92 -3.62 -8.79
CA ILE A 20 -15.27 -4.13 -9.02
C ILE A 20 -16.28 -2.98 -9.10
N MET A 21 -16.19 -2.04 -8.14
CA MET A 21 -17.04 -0.83 -8.16
C MET A 21 -16.92 -0.07 -9.49
N LEU A 22 -15.73 0.08 -10.06
CA LEU A 22 -15.53 0.76 -11.34
C LEU A 22 -16.02 -0.04 -12.55
N ILE A 23 -16.03 -1.37 -12.46
CA ILE A 23 -16.61 -2.22 -13.49
C ILE A 23 -18.14 -2.07 -13.49
N ASP A 24 -18.76 -2.06 -12.32
CA ASP A 24 -20.22 -1.94 -12.16
C ASP A 24 -20.71 -0.50 -12.41
N ASN A 25 -19.90 0.50 -12.05
CA ASN A 25 -20.20 1.92 -12.25
C ASN A 25 -18.98 2.67 -12.83
N PRO A 26 -18.80 2.75 -14.15
CA PRO A 26 -17.69 3.46 -14.79
C PRO A 26 -17.66 4.97 -14.48
N GLU A 27 -18.79 5.57 -14.13
CA GLU A 27 -18.91 6.98 -13.79
C GLU A 27 -18.52 7.29 -12.33
N ALA A 28 -18.21 6.27 -11.52
CA ALA A 28 -17.79 6.47 -10.14
C ALA A 28 -16.63 7.48 -10.04
N THR A 29 -16.74 8.39 -9.10
CA THR A 29 -15.73 9.42 -8.85
C THR A 29 -14.56 8.89 -8.04
N GLY A 30 -13.45 9.64 -7.96
CA GLY A 30 -12.34 9.31 -7.07
C GLY A 30 -12.77 9.23 -5.59
N LEU A 31 -13.77 10.01 -5.19
CA LEU A 31 -14.33 9.95 -3.83
C LEU A 31 -15.11 8.67 -3.56
N ASP A 32 -15.84 8.16 -4.56
CA ASP A 32 -16.56 6.89 -4.43
C ASP A 32 -15.56 5.74 -4.27
N ILE A 33 -14.46 5.74 -5.06
CA ILE A 33 -13.39 4.75 -4.94
C ILE A 33 -12.75 4.78 -3.55
N MET A 34 -12.63 5.97 -2.93
CA MET A 34 -12.10 6.11 -1.57
C MET A 34 -13.00 5.52 -0.48
N THR A 35 -14.23 5.15 -0.79
CA THR A 35 -15.07 4.38 0.15
C THR A 35 -14.57 2.94 0.31
N CYS A 36 -14.02 2.37 -0.77
CA CYS A 36 -13.38 1.05 -0.77
C CYS A 36 -11.90 1.16 -0.40
N ILE A 37 -11.13 2.00 -1.09
CA ILE A 37 -9.68 2.17 -0.90
C ILE A 37 -9.42 3.35 0.01
N LYS A 38 -9.27 3.08 1.30
CA LYS A 38 -9.19 4.12 2.35
C LYS A 38 -7.87 4.88 2.37
N GLY A 39 -6.79 4.23 1.97
CA GLY A 39 -5.44 4.81 1.99
C GLY A 39 -4.34 3.77 1.77
N PRO A 40 -3.08 4.20 1.78
CA PRO A 40 -1.95 3.30 1.76
C PRO A 40 -1.93 2.41 3.01
N ASP A 41 -1.55 1.15 2.82
CA ASP A 41 -1.34 0.15 3.87
C ASP A 41 0.16 -0.16 3.96
N PHE A 42 0.82 0.44 4.94
CA PHE A 42 2.27 0.32 5.09
C PHE A 42 2.64 -0.97 5.84
N PRO A 43 3.65 -1.72 5.38
CA PRO A 43 4.07 -2.97 6.03
C PRO A 43 4.64 -2.76 7.44
N THR A 44 5.02 -1.54 7.80
CA THR A 44 5.50 -1.16 9.13
C THR A 44 4.39 -0.58 10.00
N GLY A 45 3.15 -0.53 9.51
CA GLY A 45 2.02 0.08 10.19
C GLY A 45 2.15 1.60 10.32
N GLY A 46 1.73 2.14 11.47
CA GLY A 46 1.69 3.57 11.73
C GLY A 46 0.31 4.19 11.48
N ILE A 47 0.16 5.43 11.90
CA ILE A 47 -1.11 6.16 11.82
C ILE A 47 -0.97 7.31 10.84
N ILE A 48 -1.80 7.32 9.80
CA ILE A 48 -1.85 8.44 8.84
C ILE A 48 -2.67 9.58 9.45
N MET A 49 -2.08 10.76 9.50
CA MET A 49 -2.68 11.96 10.08
C MET A 49 -3.45 12.76 9.04
N GLY A 50 -4.79 12.60 9.08
CA GLY A 50 -5.70 13.29 8.16
C GLY A 50 -5.86 12.62 6.81
N LYS A 51 -6.94 12.97 6.09
CA LYS A 51 -7.32 12.38 4.79
C LYS A 51 -6.99 13.26 3.59
N SER A 52 -6.65 14.53 3.81
CA SER A 52 -6.44 15.50 2.72
C SER A 52 -5.30 15.13 1.78
N GLY A 53 -4.19 14.62 2.34
CA GLY A 53 -3.05 14.17 1.54
C GLY A 53 -3.33 12.92 0.72
N ILE A 54 -4.13 11.97 1.26
CA ILE A 54 -4.59 10.78 0.54
C ILE A 54 -5.49 11.21 -0.61
N ARG A 55 -6.48 12.08 -0.34
CA ARG A 55 -7.39 12.59 -1.35
C ARG A 55 -6.63 13.27 -2.50
N ALA A 56 -5.72 14.18 -2.18
CA ALA A 56 -4.89 14.83 -3.19
C ALA A 56 -4.09 13.83 -4.03
N ALA A 57 -3.51 12.80 -3.40
CA ALA A 57 -2.77 11.75 -4.11
C ALA A 57 -3.69 10.96 -5.07
N TYR A 58 -4.88 10.59 -4.63
CA TYR A 58 -5.81 9.80 -5.44
C TYR A 58 -6.47 10.58 -6.56
N GLU A 59 -6.69 11.88 -6.38
CA GLU A 59 -7.25 12.77 -7.40
C GLU A 59 -6.21 13.21 -8.45
N THR A 60 -4.97 13.48 -8.02
CA THR A 60 -3.93 14.08 -8.89
C THR A 60 -2.74 13.19 -9.19
N GLY A 61 -2.66 12.02 -8.60
CA GLY A 61 -1.48 11.15 -8.66
C GLY A 61 -0.31 11.62 -7.79
N LYS A 62 -0.43 12.76 -7.08
CA LYS A 62 0.61 13.29 -6.19
C LYS A 62 0.02 13.78 -4.88
N GLY A 63 0.66 13.42 -3.76
CA GLY A 63 0.22 13.87 -2.45
C GLY A 63 1.31 13.77 -1.40
N LYS A 64 1.04 14.36 -0.24
CA LYS A 64 1.89 14.24 0.95
C LYS A 64 1.01 13.84 2.11
N ILE A 65 1.40 12.78 2.80
CA ILE A 65 0.75 12.32 4.02
C ILE A 65 1.72 12.38 5.18
N VAL A 66 1.21 12.66 6.36
CA VAL A 66 1.98 12.61 7.59
C VAL A 66 1.68 11.28 8.27
N VAL A 67 2.73 10.51 8.55
CA VAL A 67 2.64 9.21 9.23
C VAL A 67 3.26 9.33 10.61
N ARG A 68 2.54 8.88 11.63
CA ARG A 68 3.00 8.81 13.02
C ARG A 68 3.22 7.38 13.47
N SER A 69 4.17 7.21 14.36
CA SER A 69 4.35 5.99 15.13
C SER A 69 3.08 5.67 15.92
N LYS A 70 2.73 4.39 16.02
CA LYS A 70 1.72 3.93 16.96
C LYS A 70 2.36 3.83 18.35
N THR A 71 1.77 4.52 19.31
CA THR A 71 2.32 4.66 20.65
C THR A 71 1.24 4.45 21.70
N GLU A 72 1.61 3.80 22.77
CA GLU A 72 0.77 3.61 23.95
C GLU A 72 1.48 4.19 25.19
N ILE A 73 0.72 4.84 26.05
CA ILE A 73 1.24 5.35 27.33
C ILE A 73 0.82 4.36 28.40
N GLU A 74 1.81 3.65 28.95
CA GLU A 74 1.62 2.76 30.08
C GLU A 74 2.02 3.49 31.37
N GLY A 75 1.25 3.33 32.43
CA GLY A 75 1.55 3.95 33.74
C GLY A 75 1.30 2.99 34.87
N GLU A 76 2.28 2.81 35.74
CA GLU A 76 2.17 2.02 36.95
C GLU A 76 2.88 2.74 38.10
N ASN A 77 2.20 2.88 39.25
CA ASN A 77 2.76 3.47 40.47
C ASN A 77 3.37 4.89 40.31
N GLY A 78 2.77 5.74 39.44
CA GLY A 78 3.23 7.11 39.24
C GLY A 78 4.48 7.20 38.31
N ARG A 79 4.91 6.09 37.74
CA ARG A 79 5.90 6.07 36.65
C ARG A 79 5.19 5.82 35.35
N HIS A 80 5.54 6.59 34.31
CA HIS A 80 4.99 6.46 32.98
C HIS A 80 6.06 6.00 32.00
N ARG A 81 5.65 5.21 31.03
CA ARG A 81 6.47 4.84 29.87
C ARG A 81 5.69 5.01 28.59
N ILE A 82 6.36 5.40 27.54
CA ILE A 82 5.81 5.46 26.18
C ILE A 82 6.33 4.22 25.45
N VAL A 83 5.42 3.38 24.99
CA VAL A 83 5.73 2.18 24.21
C VAL A 83 5.40 2.47 22.75
N VAL A 84 6.38 2.25 21.86
CA VAL A 84 6.22 2.41 20.43
C VAL A 84 6.20 1.03 19.78
N THR A 85 5.08 0.68 19.15
CA THR A 85 4.86 -0.63 18.51
C THR A 85 4.98 -0.58 16.99
N GLU A 86 4.78 0.60 16.38
CA GLU A 86 4.89 0.79 14.94
C GLU A 86 5.60 2.11 14.65
N ILE A 87 6.43 2.15 13.60
CA ILE A 87 7.14 3.37 13.17
C ILE A 87 6.77 3.70 11.72
N PRO A 88 6.90 4.97 11.30
CA PRO A 88 6.61 5.37 9.94
C PRO A 88 7.43 4.57 8.92
N TYR A 89 6.83 4.32 7.76
CA TYR A 89 7.45 3.59 6.67
C TYR A 89 8.78 4.25 6.24
N GLN A 90 9.78 3.43 5.94
CA GLN A 90 11.16 3.83 5.60
C GLN A 90 11.96 4.48 6.73
N VAL A 91 11.46 4.55 7.94
CA VAL A 91 12.25 4.98 9.10
C VAL A 91 13.10 3.81 9.63
N ASN A 92 14.39 4.06 9.80
CA ASN A 92 15.29 3.06 10.40
C ASN A 92 15.16 3.13 11.94
N LYS A 93 14.80 2.01 12.57
CA LYS A 93 14.59 1.89 14.02
C LYS A 93 15.82 2.29 14.83
N ALA A 94 17.00 1.78 14.47
CA ALA A 94 18.23 2.07 15.21
C ALA A 94 18.58 3.56 15.16
N LYS A 95 18.49 4.20 13.98
CA LYS A 95 18.71 5.63 13.83
C LYS A 95 17.66 6.47 14.57
N LEU A 96 16.42 5.99 14.66
CA LEU A 96 15.38 6.66 15.43
C LEU A 96 15.74 6.64 16.93
N ILE A 97 16.12 5.49 17.48
CA ILE A 97 16.54 5.33 18.87
C ILE A 97 17.75 6.23 19.15
N GLU A 98 18.77 6.21 18.31
CA GLU A 98 19.96 7.07 18.40
C GLU A 98 19.58 8.56 18.42
N SER A 99 18.71 8.99 17.52
CA SER A 99 18.26 10.39 17.46
C SER A 99 17.48 10.83 18.73
N ILE A 100 16.71 9.92 19.33
CA ILE A 100 16.02 10.18 20.60
C ILE A 100 17.07 10.33 21.73
N ALA A 101 18.04 9.42 21.79
CA ALA A 101 19.10 9.48 22.80
C ALA A 101 19.94 10.78 22.69
N ASP A 102 20.27 11.21 21.49
CA ASP A 102 20.98 12.48 21.25
C ASP A 102 20.16 13.69 21.74
N LEU A 103 18.85 13.73 21.45
CA LEU A 103 17.98 14.82 21.92
C LEU A 103 17.84 14.87 23.45
N VAL A 104 17.93 13.71 24.11
CA VAL A 104 17.97 13.63 25.58
C VAL A 104 19.31 14.12 26.12
N LYS A 105 20.42 13.71 25.51
CA LYS A 105 21.79 14.14 25.86
C LYS A 105 21.96 15.65 25.70
N ASP A 106 21.43 16.19 24.61
CA ASP A 106 21.46 17.63 24.32
C ASP A 106 20.45 18.44 25.15
N LYS A 107 19.70 17.79 26.05
CA LYS A 107 18.67 18.41 26.88
C LYS A 107 17.55 19.12 26.10
N ARG A 108 17.35 18.78 24.85
CA ARG A 108 16.27 19.29 24.00
C ARG A 108 14.93 18.63 24.34
N ILE A 109 14.97 17.38 24.79
CA ILE A 109 13.81 16.69 25.38
C ILE A 109 14.16 16.35 26.82
N VAL A 110 13.39 16.92 27.72
CA VAL A 110 13.54 16.68 29.17
C VAL A 110 12.41 15.74 29.61
N GLY A 111 12.70 14.90 30.61
CA GLY A 111 11.66 14.02 31.19
C GLY A 111 11.81 12.54 30.79
N ILE A 112 12.75 12.18 29.94
CA ILE A 112 13.10 10.79 29.65
C ILE A 112 14.16 10.34 30.67
N SER A 113 13.97 9.14 31.25
CA SER A 113 14.92 8.52 32.18
C SER A 113 15.72 7.41 31.54
N ASP A 114 15.09 6.61 30.66
CA ASP A 114 15.74 5.48 30.00
C ASP A 114 15.09 5.22 28.63
N LEU A 115 15.84 4.57 27.73
CA LEU A 115 15.42 4.23 26.37
C LEU A 115 15.93 2.84 26.04
N ARG A 116 15.01 1.90 25.77
CA ARG A 116 15.35 0.51 25.47
C ARG A 116 14.64 0.02 24.21
N ASP A 117 15.33 -0.85 23.47
CA ASP A 117 14.74 -1.65 22.40
C ASP A 117 14.43 -3.05 22.94
N GLU A 118 13.16 -3.31 23.14
CA GLU A 118 12.64 -4.60 23.62
C GLU A 118 11.99 -5.41 22.48
N SER A 119 12.32 -5.08 21.24
CA SER A 119 11.76 -5.77 20.07
C SER A 119 12.23 -7.23 20.03
N ASP A 120 11.30 -8.12 19.76
CA ASP A 120 11.52 -9.56 19.68
C ASP A 120 10.88 -10.17 18.41
N ARG A 121 10.65 -11.49 18.42
CA ARG A 121 10.00 -12.20 17.31
C ARG A 121 8.50 -11.93 17.21
N GLU A 122 7.88 -11.48 18.27
CA GLU A 122 6.45 -11.14 18.32
C GLU A 122 6.16 -9.78 17.73
N GLY A 123 7.16 -8.87 17.74
CA GLY A 123 7.02 -7.57 17.11
C GLY A 123 8.03 -6.52 17.56
N MET A 124 7.82 -5.32 17.04
CA MET A 124 8.62 -4.17 17.42
C MET A 124 8.10 -3.56 18.72
N ARG A 125 9.02 -3.30 19.67
CA ARG A 125 8.73 -2.67 20.93
C ARG A 125 9.89 -1.77 21.35
N ILE A 126 9.70 -0.46 21.26
CA ILE A 126 10.65 0.53 21.79
C ILE A 126 10.01 1.11 23.07
N VAL A 127 10.72 1.04 24.17
CA VAL A 127 10.25 1.53 25.48
C VAL A 127 11.02 2.78 25.86
N ILE A 128 10.29 3.86 26.11
CA ILE A 128 10.82 5.15 26.54
C ILE A 128 10.31 5.40 27.97
N GLU A 129 11.17 5.21 28.96
CA GLU A 129 10.82 5.45 30.35
C GLU A 129 10.86 6.94 30.69
N LEU A 130 9.87 7.40 31.42
CA LEU A 130 9.77 8.80 31.83
C LEU A 130 10.16 8.98 33.29
N LYS A 131 10.66 10.17 33.58
CA LYS A 131 10.88 10.61 34.97
C LYS A 131 9.54 10.81 35.65
N LYS A 132 9.50 10.64 36.98
CA LYS A 132 8.29 10.68 37.81
C LYS A 132 7.47 11.96 37.62
N ASP A 133 8.13 13.10 37.40
CA ASP A 133 7.49 14.41 37.27
C ASP A 133 7.21 14.82 35.79
N ALA A 134 7.49 13.94 34.84
CA ALA A 134 7.32 14.23 33.41
C ALA A 134 5.88 13.96 32.96
N ASN A 135 5.31 14.90 32.21
CA ASN A 135 4.02 14.69 31.56
C ASN A 135 4.21 13.88 30.26
N PRO A 136 3.62 12.66 30.17
CA PRO A 136 3.83 11.78 29.02
C PRO A 136 3.39 12.41 27.68
N ASN A 137 2.28 13.14 27.66
CA ASN A 137 1.77 13.75 26.45
C ASN A 137 2.67 14.88 25.94
N VAL A 138 3.29 15.64 26.84
CA VAL A 138 4.23 16.70 26.47
C VAL A 138 5.49 16.10 25.85
N VAL A 139 6.04 15.07 26.49
CA VAL A 139 7.21 14.36 25.97
C VAL A 139 6.90 13.71 24.62
N LEU A 140 5.76 13.04 24.48
CA LEU A 140 5.33 12.43 23.24
C LEU A 140 5.20 13.45 22.09
N ASN A 141 4.60 14.61 22.37
CA ASN A 141 4.49 15.68 21.37
C ASN A 141 5.86 16.26 20.97
N LEU A 142 6.82 16.36 21.89
CA LEU A 142 8.19 16.76 21.57
C LEU A 142 8.90 15.70 20.72
N LEU A 143 8.68 14.42 21.00
CA LEU A 143 9.20 13.31 20.20
C LEU A 143 8.65 13.37 18.76
N PHE A 144 7.35 13.54 18.58
CA PHE A 144 6.76 13.71 17.23
C PHE A 144 7.29 14.93 16.50
N LYS A 145 7.58 16.02 17.21
CA LYS A 145 8.07 17.27 16.60
C LYS A 145 9.54 17.21 16.20
N HIS A 146 10.39 16.49 16.95
CA HIS A 146 11.83 16.56 16.81
C HIS A 146 12.47 15.28 16.30
N THR A 147 11.71 14.19 16.13
CA THR A 147 12.22 12.91 15.65
C THR A 147 11.38 12.38 14.50
N LYS A 148 11.86 11.31 13.87
CA LYS A 148 11.12 10.58 12.84
C LYS A 148 10.04 9.65 13.39
N MET A 149 9.62 9.81 14.66
CA MET A 149 8.36 9.22 15.14
C MET A 149 7.14 9.80 14.42
N GLN A 150 7.28 10.98 13.81
CA GLN A 150 6.37 11.50 12.81
C GLN A 150 7.20 11.93 11.60
N ASP A 151 6.83 11.44 10.42
CA ASP A 151 7.50 11.81 9.18
C ASP A 151 6.48 12.05 8.06
N THR A 152 6.90 12.79 7.05
CA THR A 152 6.07 13.08 5.88
C THR A 152 6.44 12.13 4.74
N PHE A 153 5.46 11.37 4.26
CA PHE A 153 5.62 10.48 3.13
C PHE A 153 5.02 11.11 1.87
N GLY A 154 5.85 11.23 0.82
CA GLY A 154 5.42 11.70 -0.49
C GLY A 154 4.86 10.57 -1.34
N ILE A 155 3.63 10.69 -1.80
CA ILE A 155 2.98 9.74 -2.70
C ILE A 155 3.14 10.26 -4.12
N ILE A 156 3.66 9.43 -5.02
CA ILE A 156 3.68 9.66 -6.47
C ILE A 156 3.20 8.37 -7.13
N MET A 157 2.02 8.45 -7.76
CA MET A 157 1.38 7.32 -8.44
C MET A 157 1.87 7.27 -9.89
N LEU A 158 3.06 6.68 -10.06
CA LEU A 158 3.71 6.53 -11.37
C LEU A 158 3.40 5.14 -11.94
N ALA A 159 2.87 5.08 -13.14
CA ALA A 159 2.61 3.86 -13.88
C ALA A 159 3.14 3.94 -15.32
N LEU A 160 3.37 2.78 -15.94
CA LEU A 160 3.70 2.68 -17.37
C LEU A 160 2.41 2.44 -18.15
N VAL A 161 2.05 3.39 -19.01
CA VAL A 161 0.96 3.25 -19.97
C VAL A 161 1.54 3.32 -21.37
N ASN A 162 1.32 2.29 -22.17
CA ASN A 162 1.93 2.16 -23.52
C ASN A 162 3.45 2.37 -23.52
N ASN A 163 4.15 1.78 -22.55
CA ASN A 163 5.59 1.91 -22.31
C ASN A 163 6.08 3.33 -21.96
N GLN A 164 5.18 4.27 -21.66
CA GLN A 164 5.53 5.61 -21.24
C GLN A 164 5.21 5.80 -19.74
N PRO A 165 6.14 6.35 -18.94
CA PRO A 165 5.88 6.65 -17.55
C PRO A 165 4.95 7.86 -17.42
N GLN A 166 3.84 7.68 -16.71
CA GLN A 166 2.84 8.71 -16.49
C GLN A 166 2.44 8.75 -15.01
N VAL A 167 2.23 9.95 -14.49
CA VAL A 167 1.63 10.14 -13.17
C VAL A 167 0.13 10.19 -13.35
N LEU A 168 -0.56 9.25 -12.72
CA LEU A 168 -1.99 9.03 -12.92
C LEU A 168 -2.74 9.12 -11.59
N SER A 169 -3.99 9.56 -11.65
CA SER A 169 -4.94 9.42 -10.54
C SER A 169 -5.25 7.94 -10.26
N LEU A 170 -5.79 7.66 -9.08
CA LEU A 170 -6.18 6.27 -8.73
C LEU A 170 -7.22 5.72 -9.72
N LYS A 171 -8.22 6.52 -10.09
CA LYS A 171 -9.24 6.13 -11.07
C LYS A 171 -8.62 5.78 -12.43
N GLU A 172 -7.68 6.58 -12.91
CA GLU A 172 -6.99 6.32 -14.18
C GLU A 172 -6.16 5.03 -14.14
N ILE A 173 -5.48 4.75 -13.03
CA ILE A 173 -4.72 3.49 -12.86
C ILE A 173 -5.66 2.29 -12.94
N LEU A 174 -6.76 2.32 -12.22
CA LEU A 174 -7.74 1.23 -12.21
C LEU A 174 -8.41 1.06 -13.59
N ASN A 175 -8.76 2.15 -14.26
CA ASN A 175 -9.31 2.10 -15.62
C ASN A 175 -8.32 1.51 -16.64
N ASN A 176 -7.05 1.88 -16.58
CA ASN A 176 -6.02 1.30 -17.44
C ASN A 176 -5.86 -0.20 -17.16
N TYR A 177 -5.92 -0.62 -15.91
CA TYR A 177 -5.91 -2.04 -15.54
C TYR A 177 -7.11 -2.80 -16.10
N ILE A 178 -8.33 -2.25 -15.94
CA ILE A 178 -9.57 -2.86 -16.47
C ILE A 178 -9.49 -3.00 -18.00
N ASN A 179 -9.04 -1.96 -18.70
CA ASN A 179 -8.89 -2.00 -20.15
C ASN A 179 -7.86 -3.05 -20.59
N PHE A 180 -6.73 -3.14 -19.90
CA PHE A 180 -5.73 -4.17 -20.13
C PHE A 180 -6.30 -5.58 -19.91
N GLN A 181 -7.08 -5.80 -18.85
CA GLN A 181 -7.73 -7.08 -18.59
C GLN A 181 -8.72 -7.46 -19.71
N LYS A 182 -9.52 -6.50 -20.18
CA LYS A 182 -10.43 -6.72 -21.33
C LYS A 182 -9.68 -7.15 -22.57
N GLU A 183 -8.55 -6.49 -22.87
CA GLU A 183 -7.70 -6.85 -24.02
C GLU A 183 -7.12 -8.26 -23.87
N VAL A 184 -6.60 -8.61 -22.69
CA VAL A 184 -6.04 -9.95 -22.42
C VAL A 184 -7.11 -11.04 -22.59
N VAL A 185 -8.31 -10.84 -22.02
CA VAL A 185 -9.43 -11.79 -22.17
C VAL A 185 -9.83 -11.94 -23.63
N THR A 186 -9.94 -10.83 -24.36
CA THR A 186 -10.29 -10.84 -25.79
C THR A 186 -9.26 -11.64 -26.61
N ARG A 187 -7.95 -11.35 -26.42
CA ARG A 187 -6.88 -12.06 -27.12
C ARG A 187 -6.86 -13.56 -26.80
N ARG A 188 -7.09 -13.92 -25.55
CA ARG A 188 -7.18 -15.33 -25.12
C ARG A 188 -8.36 -16.02 -25.82
N THR A 189 -9.53 -15.38 -25.82
CA THR A 189 -10.74 -15.95 -26.45
C THR A 189 -10.57 -16.11 -27.96
N ILE A 190 -9.93 -15.15 -28.64
CA ILE A 190 -9.63 -15.26 -30.07
C ILE A 190 -8.71 -16.48 -30.32
N PHE A 191 -7.64 -16.62 -29.54
CA PHE A 191 -6.73 -17.77 -29.67
C PHE A 191 -7.43 -19.12 -29.44
N GLU A 192 -8.28 -19.20 -28.41
CA GLU A 192 -9.05 -20.41 -28.12
C GLU A 192 -10.06 -20.73 -29.24
N LEU A 193 -10.69 -19.69 -29.81
CA LEU A 193 -11.61 -19.82 -30.97
C LEU A 193 -10.88 -20.34 -32.22
N GLU A 194 -9.75 -19.75 -32.58
CA GLU A 194 -8.95 -20.19 -33.75
C GLU A 194 -8.53 -21.66 -33.58
N LYS A 195 -8.09 -22.05 -32.40
CA LYS A 195 -7.73 -23.45 -32.10
C LYS A 195 -8.93 -24.39 -32.22
N ALA A 196 -10.10 -23.99 -31.73
CA ALA A 196 -11.32 -24.77 -31.82
C ALA A 196 -11.78 -24.90 -33.29
N GLN A 197 -11.75 -23.82 -34.06
CA GLN A 197 -12.09 -23.81 -35.47
C GLN A 197 -11.17 -24.72 -36.29
N ALA A 198 -9.84 -24.65 -36.05
CA ALA A 198 -8.89 -25.55 -36.72
C ALA A 198 -9.19 -27.03 -36.41
N ARG A 199 -9.58 -27.33 -35.14
CA ARG A 199 -9.98 -28.70 -34.78
C ARG A 199 -11.30 -29.12 -35.43
N ALA A 200 -12.28 -28.24 -35.49
CA ALA A 200 -13.57 -28.49 -36.13
C ALA A 200 -13.39 -28.79 -37.63
N HIS A 201 -12.56 -28.00 -38.29
CA HIS A 201 -12.25 -28.22 -39.72
C HIS A 201 -11.69 -29.62 -39.99
N ILE A 202 -10.73 -30.09 -39.17
CA ILE A 202 -10.19 -31.46 -39.30
C ILE A 202 -11.28 -32.51 -39.08
N LEU A 203 -12.13 -32.33 -38.06
CA LEU A 203 -13.19 -33.29 -37.78
C LEU A 203 -14.28 -33.31 -38.88
N GLU A 204 -14.60 -32.17 -39.47
CA GLU A 204 -15.50 -32.08 -40.62
C GLU A 204 -14.92 -32.81 -41.81
N GLY A 205 -13.63 -32.60 -42.13
CA GLY A 205 -12.95 -33.32 -43.17
C GLY A 205 -12.95 -34.83 -42.98
N LEU A 206 -12.69 -35.30 -41.75
CA LEU A 206 -12.78 -36.72 -41.39
C LEU A 206 -14.19 -37.27 -41.53
N ARG A 207 -15.23 -36.51 -41.17
CA ARG A 207 -16.62 -36.89 -41.35
C ARG A 207 -16.96 -37.09 -42.83
N ILE A 208 -16.58 -36.12 -43.64
CA ILE A 208 -16.80 -36.21 -45.13
C ILE A 208 -16.08 -37.43 -45.69
N ALA A 209 -14.85 -37.70 -45.28
CA ALA A 209 -14.11 -38.89 -45.72
C ALA A 209 -14.76 -40.20 -45.28
N LEU A 210 -15.34 -40.27 -44.08
CA LEU A 210 -16.07 -41.44 -43.59
C LEU A 210 -17.40 -41.63 -44.32
N ASP A 211 -18.11 -40.56 -44.64
CA ASP A 211 -19.36 -40.59 -45.39
C ASP A 211 -19.19 -41.03 -46.85
N ASN A 212 -17.99 -40.87 -47.44
CA ASN A 212 -17.63 -41.22 -48.79
C ASN A 212 -16.44 -42.19 -48.85
N ILE A 213 -16.37 -43.14 -47.92
CA ILE A 213 -15.20 -44.01 -47.74
C ILE A 213 -14.82 -44.83 -48.98
N ASP A 214 -15.79 -45.29 -49.76
CA ASP A 214 -15.57 -46.10 -50.95
C ASP A 214 -14.91 -45.28 -52.08
N GLU A 215 -15.23 -43.97 -52.19
CA GLU A 215 -14.60 -43.07 -53.14
C GLU A 215 -13.19 -42.64 -52.71
N VAL A 216 -12.92 -42.63 -51.39
CA VAL A 216 -11.58 -42.30 -50.86
C VAL A 216 -10.61 -43.45 -51.00
N ILE A 217 -11.08 -44.71 -51.04
CA ILE A 217 -10.25 -45.92 -51.16
C ILE A 217 -10.03 -46.34 -52.62
N SER A 218 -10.88 -45.96 -53.54
CA SER A 218 -10.73 -46.25 -54.98
C SER A 218 -9.73 -45.31 -55.65
#